data_e5c312ca68fc2958424084c6e39b395a
#
_entry.id   e5c312ca68fc2958424084c6e39b395a
#
_cell.length_a   1.000
_cell.length_b   1.000
_cell.length_c   1.000
_cell.angle_alpha   90.00
_cell.angle_beta   90.00
_cell.angle_gamma   90.00
#
_symmetry.space_group_name_H-M   'P 1'
#
loop_
_entity.id
_entity.type
_entity.pdbx_description
1 polymer ?
#
loop_
_entity_poly.entity_id
_entity_poly.type
_entity_poly.pdbx_seq_one_letter_code
_entity_poly.pdbx_strand_id
1 'polypeptide(L)'
;LFIAANRDEFHQRKALAAAPWQSNPAIIAGIDSEAGGTWLGINTNGRFALLTNYRDINSIIPGAPSRGHLVSEFLQAKTPPMDYANAILTRAAQYNAFNLVVGTPQKSIYISNRSHQTEPAELQPGSHVLSNHLMDTPWPKAERLRKALDSIELDFLPDQLPAIFDILRDNTRAPDNDLPNTGLSLERERLLSSPFIVSPDYGTRCSTIIAVHKSGQTLFSEMTYTSMGEAVSQNKFEF
;
A
#
# COMPACT_ATOMS: atom_id res chain seq x y z
N LEU A 1 14.64 -2.96 5.06
CA LEU A 1 13.22 -2.70 4.85
C LEU A 1 12.70 -3.62 3.76
N PHE A 2 11.52 -4.20 3.99
CA PHE A 2 10.79 -4.97 2.98
C PHE A 2 9.31 -4.55 2.98
N ILE A 3 8.74 -4.29 1.81
CA ILE A 3 7.33 -3.94 1.61
C ILE A 3 6.80 -4.79 0.46
N ALA A 4 5.67 -5.47 0.66
CA ALA A 4 4.94 -6.19 -0.37
C ALA A 4 3.46 -5.77 -0.29
N ALA A 5 2.90 -5.26 -1.37
CA ALA A 5 1.58 -4.64 -1.34
C ALA A 5 0.79 -4.85 -2.63
N ASN A 6 -0.51 -5.02 -2.51
CA ASN A 6 -1.48 -4.96 -3.60
C ASN A 6 -2.17 -3.61 -3.64
N ARG A 7 -2.45 -3.12 -4.83
CA ARG A 7 -3.37 -2.00 -5.07
C ARG A 7 -4.66 -2.52 -5.68
N ASP A 8 -5.74 -2.35 -4.95
CA ASP A 8 -7.09 -2.68 -5.41
C ASP A 8 -7.83 -1.41 -5.80
N GLU A 9 -8.44 -1.39 -6.98
CA GLU A 9 -9.12 -0.21 -7.49
C GLU A 9 -10.13 -0.58 -8.59
N PHE A 10 -11.07 0.30 -8.89
CA PHE A 10 -11.96 0.17 -10.03
C PHE A 10 -11.17 0.10 -11.34
N HIS A 11 -11.56 -0.81 -12.25
CA HIS A 11 -10.86 -1.02 -13.51
C HIS A 11 -10.90 0.22 -14.42
N GLN A 12 -11.97 1.01 -14.36
CA GLN A 12 -12.09 2.26 -15.12
C GLN A 12 -11.15 3.37 -14.64
N ARG A 13 -10.66 3.30 -13.36
CA ARG A 13 -9.73 4.30 -12.84
C ARG A 13 -8.36 4.11 -13.44
N LYS A 14 -7.96 5.05 -14.28
CA LYS A 14 -6.68 4.98 -15.00
C LYS A 14 -5.51 5.25 -14.08
N ALA A 15 -4.45 4.49 -14.26
CA ALA A 15 -3.17 4.69 -13.59
C ALA A 15 -2.03 4.32 -14.53
N LEU A 16 -0.89 4.97 -14.35
CA LEU A 16 0.36 4.59 -14.99
C LEU A 16 1.11 3.61 -14.07
N ALA A 17 1.69 2.58 -14.69
CA ALA A 17 2.57 1.66 -13.98
C ALA A 17 3.80 2.38 -13.41
N ALA A 18 4.41 1.79 -12.37
CA ALA A 18 5.57 2.38 -11.72
C ALA A 18 6.72 2.61 -12.71
N ALA A 19 7.24 3.82 -12.66
CA ALA A 19 8.40 4.28 -13.41
C ALA A 19 9.07 5.43 -12.66
N PRO A 20 10.32 5.79 -13.02
CA PRO A 20 10.90 7.06 -12.59
C PRO A 20 10.02 8.22 -13.07
N TRP A 21 9.65 9.13 -12.18
CA TRP A 21 8.76 10.24 -12.54
C TRP A 21 9.45 11.25 -13.44
N GLN A 22 8.79 11.71 -14.50
CA GLN A 22 9.34 12.73 -15.40
C GLN A 22 9.69 14.03 -14.68
N SER A 23 8.88 14.45 -13.71
CA SER A 23 9.10 15.66 -12.92
C SER A 23 10.22 15.51 -11.87
N ASN A 24 10.51 14.29 -11.44
CA ASN A 24 11.58 13.98 -10.50
C ASN A 24 11.99 12.50 -10.65
N PRO A 25 12.99 12.20 -11.51
CA PRO A 25 13.42 10.84 -11.80
C PRO A 25 13.97 10.05 -10.59
N ALA A 26 14.25 10.74 -9.48
CA ALA A 26 14.63 10.09 -8.24
C ALA A 26 13.45 9.35 -7.57
N ILE A 27 12.19 9.60 -7.97
CA ILE A 27 11.01 8.95 -7.43
C ILE A 27 10.57 7.83 -8.36
N ILE A 28 10.42 6.62 -7.80
CA ILE A 28 9.88 5.44 -8.49
C ILE A 28 8.54 5.11 -7.86
N ALA A 29 7.47 5.29 -8.62
CA ALA A 29 6.09 5.02 -8.22
C ALA A 29 5.16 4.99 -9.43
N GLY A 30 4.01 4.32 -9.29
CA GLY A 30 2.89 4.51 -10.21
C GLY A 30 2.26 5.89 -10.07
N ILE A 31 1.41 6.26 -11.02
CA ILE A 31 0.69 7.55 -10.98
C ILE A 31 -0.80 7.29 -11.16
N ASP A 32 -1.62 7.81 -10.27
CA ASP A 32 -3.06 7.90 -10.45
C ASP A 32 -3.36 8.99 -11.48
N SER A 33 -3.81 8.60 -12.67
CA SER A 33 -4.02 9.54 -13.78
C SER A 33 -5.23 10.48 -13.57
N GLU A 34 -6.14 10.15 -12.65
CA GLU A 34 -7.31 11.00 -12.36
C GLU A 34 -6.99 12.07 -11.30
N ALA A 35 -6.26 11.68 -10.25
CA ALA A 35 -6.02 12.56 -9.11
C ALA A 35 -4.56 13.07 -9.01
N GLY A 36 -3.63 12.56 -9.82
CA GLY A 36 -2.25 13.04 -9.93
C GLY A 36 -1.29 12.60 -8.83
N GLY A 37 -1.75 11.85 -7.82
CA GLY A 37 -0.93 11.32 -6.72
C GLY A 37 -0.48 9.88 -6.97
N THR A 38 0.00 9.24 -5.92
CA THR A 38 0.37 7.82 -5.92
C THR A 38 -0.07 7.12 -4.63
N TRP A 39 0.01 5.79 -4.60
CA TRP A 39 -0.39 4.95 -3.45
C TRP A 39 0.80 4.34 -2.72
N LEU A 40 1.91 4.12 -3.42
CA LEU A 40 3.15 3.55 -2.90
C LEU A 40 4.31 4.00 -3.79
N GLY A 41 5.41 4.38 -3.17
CA GLY A 41 6.63 4.71 -3.89
C GLY A 41 7.83 4.84 -2.97
N ILE A 42 8.98 4.94 -3.60
CA ILE A 42 10.28 5.18 -2.97
C ILE A 42 11.08 6.16 -3.80
N ASN A 43 11.95 6.92 -3.16
CA ASN A 43 12.95 7.69 -3.89
C ASN A 43 14.37 7.12 -3.71
N THR A 44 15.29 7.54 -4.56
CA THR A 44 16.68 7.04 -4.55
C THR A 44 17.47 7.35 -3.26
N ASN A 45 16.92 8.21 -2.37
CA ASN A 45 17.48 8.46 -1.03
C ASN A 45 16.86 7.52 0.03
N GLY A 46 16.11 6.52 -0.38
CA GLY A 46 15.48 5.54 0.51
C GLY A 46 14.21 6.04 1.21
N ARG A 47 13.71 7.26 0.91
CA ARG A 47 12.43 7.71 1.46
C ARG A 47 11.30 6.96 0.77
N PHE A 48 10.40 6.38 1.55
CA PHE A 48 9.24 5.67 1.03
C PHE A 48 7.95 6.15 1.69
N ALA A 49 6.86 5.98 0.98
CA ALA A 49 5.53 6.20 1.54
C ALA A 49 4.52 5.25 0.91
N LEU A 50 3.56 4.82 1.71
CA LEU A 50 2.43 4.02 1.25
C LEU A 50 1.14 4.45 1.95
N LEU A 51 0.03 4.23 1.25
CA LEU A 51 -1.29 4.63 1.71
C LEU A 51 -2.30 3.51 1.46
N THR A 52 -3.16 3.25 2.45
CA THR A 52 -4.38 2.46 2.26
C THR A 52 -5.61 3.29 2.60
N ASN A 53 -6.70 3.03 1.88
CA ASN A 53 -7.99 3.53 2.30
C ASN A 53 -8.42 2.81 3.58
N TYR A 54 -8.88 3.57 4.58
CA TYR A 54 -9.62 2.96 5.69
C TYR A 54 -11.06 2.76 5.26
N ARG A 55 -11.64 1.59 5.50
CA ARG A 55 -13.00 1.26 5.09
C ARG A 55 -14.01 1.86 6.06
N ASP A 56 -14.50 3.04 5.73
CA ASP A 56 -15.51 3.79 6.46
C ASP A 56 -16.49 4.40 5.46
N ILE A 57 -17.55 3.63 5.14
CA ILE A 57 -18.52 4.02 4.13
C ILE A 57 -19.50 5.10 4.63
N ASN A 58 -19.57 5.30 5.95
CA ASN A 58 -20.52 6.24 6.57
C ASN A 58 -19.95 7.66 6.72
N SER A 59 -18.64 7.85 6.51
CA SER A 59 -17.96 9.14 6.69
C SER A 59 -17.28 9.65 5.42
N ILE A 60 -17.91 9.45 4.27
CA ILE A 60 -17.38 9.96 3.00
C ILE A 60 -17.59 11.47 2.93
N ILE A 61 -16.52 12.22 2.70
CA ILE A 61 -16.52 13.67 2.51
C ILE A 61 -16.49 13.95 1.01
N PRO A 62 -17.59 14.46 0.43
CA PRO A 62 -17.61 14.85 -0.97
C PRO A 62 -16.60 15.97 -1.24
N GLY A 63 -15.85 15.86 -2.34
CA GLY A 63 -14.85 16.87 -2.71
C GLY A 63 -13.58 16.89 -1.85
N ALA A 64 -13.40 15.91 -0.94
CA ALA A 64 -12.16 15.80 -0.17
C ALA A 64 -10.93 15.69 -1.08
N PRO A 65 -9.79 16.25 -0.68
CA PRO A 65 -8.56 16.15 -1.45
C PRO A 65 -8.11 14.69 -1.60
N SER A 66 -7.40 14.42 -2.70
CA SER A 66 -6.86 13.08 -2.95
C SER A 66 -5.84 12.68 -1.89
N ARG A 67 -6.06 11.53 -1.27
CA ARG A 67 -5.11 10.94 -0.31
C ARG A 67 -3.78 10.59 -0.94
N GLY A 68 -3.75 10.30 -2.25
CA GLY A 68 -2.52 9.99 -2.99
C GLY A 68 -1.50 11.14 -2.99
N HIS A 69 -1.95 12.38 -2.79
CA HIS A 69 -1.04 13.53 -2.64
C HIS A 69 -0.20 13.43 -1.36
N LEU A 70 -0.72 12.82 -0.29
CA LEU A 70 0.04 12.60 0.95
C LEU A 70 1.29 11.74 0.72
N VAL A 71 1.22 10.79 -0.20
CA VAL A 71 2.36 9.96 -0.59
C VAL A 71 3.33 10.76 -1.47
N SER A 72 2.82 11.37 -2.54
CA SER A 72 3.66 12.12 -3.49
C SER A 72 4.34 13.33 -2.87
N GLU A 73 3.67 14.06 -1.98
CA GLU A 73 4.26 15.17 -1.22
C GLU A 73 5.43 14.70 -0.35
N PHE A 74 5.26 13.58 0.38
CA PHE A 74 6.32 13.05 1.22
C PHE A 74 7.55 12.62 0.40
N LEU A 75 7.33 11.92 -0.72
CA LEU A 75 8.44 11.45 -1.58
C LEU A 75 9.27 12.60 -2.14
N GLN A 76 8.67 13.75 -2.38
CA GLN A 76 9.31 14.96 -2.89
C GLN A 76 9.91 15.84 -1.78
N ALA A 77 9.38 15.75 -0.56
CA ALA A 77 9.82 16.58 0.56
C ALA A 77 11.17 16.13 1.14
N LYS A 78 11.84 17.06 1.86
CA LYS A 78 13.01 16.76 2.69
C LYS A 78 12.67 16.68 4.19
N THR A 79 11.41 16.97 4.54
CA THR A 79 10.91 16.97 5.92
C THR A 79 11.10 15.58 6.57
N PRO A 80 11.60 15.48 7.80
CA PRO A 80 11.72 14.22 8.51
C PRO A 80 10.36 13.49 8.60
N PRO A 81 10.32 12.13 8.60
CA PRO A 81 9.07 11.37 8.61
C PRO A 81 8.13 11.74 9.75
N MET A 82 8.64 11.90 10.97
CA MET A 82 7.85 12.27 12.14
C MET A 82 7.23 13.66 12.02
N ASP A 83 8.01 14.65 11.55
CA ASP A 83 7.55 16.03 11.39
C ASP A 83 6.48 16.11 10.28
N TYR A 84 6.68 15.34 9.19
CA TYR A 84 5.69 15.24 8.12
C TYR A 84 4.39 14.62 8.64
N ALA A 85 4.47 13.51 9.37
CA ALA A 85 3.31 12.84 9.93
C ALA A 85 2.53 13.75 10.90
N ASN A 86 3.22 14.51 11.78
CA ASN A 86 2.61 15.51 12.64
C ASN A 86 1.88 16.59 11.84
N ALA A 87 2.51 17.13 10.79
CA ALA A 87 1.89 18.14 9.92
C ALA A 87 0.64 17.58 9.19
N ILE A 88 0.63 16.31 8.80
CA ILE A 88 -0.55 15.69 8.20
C ILE A 88 -1.67 15.55 9.23
N LEU A 89 -1.38 15.13 10.48
CA LEU A 89 -2.41 14.99 11.52
C LEU A 89 -3.17 16.29 11.77
N THR A 90 -2.53 17.45 11.67
CA THR A 90 -3.22 18.76 11.86
C THR A 90 -4.30 19.03 10.79
N ARG A 91 -4.22 18.41 9.62
CA ARG A 91 -5.16 18.57 8.50
C ARG A 91 -5.87 17.27 8.11
N ALA A 92 -5.68 16.20 8.87
CA ALA A 92 -6.16 14.85 8.54
C ALA A 92 -7.68 14.77 8.40
N ALA A 93 -8.44 15.61 9.13
CA ALA A 93 -9.89 15.69 9.05
C ALA A 93 -10.44 16.18 7.69
N GLN A 94 -9.60 16.80 6.85
CA GLN A 94 -9.98 17.26 5.51
C GLN A 94 -10.07 16.09 4.50
N TYR A 95 -9.45 14.95 4.80
CA TYR A 95 -9.36 13.80 3.92
C TYR A 95 -10.38 12.73 4.27
N ASN A 96 -10.81 11.99 3.25
CA ASN A 96 -11.49 10.71 3.48
C ASN A 96 -10.60 9.77 4.29
N ALA A 97 -11.21 8.78 4.92
CA ALA A 97 -10.55 7.84 5.83
C ALA A 97 -9.32 7.16 5.20
N PHE A 98 -8.17 7.24 5.89
CA PHE A 98 -6.89 6.73 5.38
C PHE A 98 -5.99 6.18 6.48
N ASN A 99 -5.05 5.35 6.04
CA ASN A 99 -3.82 4.99 6.73
C ASN A 99 -2.64 5.43 5.88
N LEU A 100 -1.62 5.98 6.50
CA LEU A 100 -0.40 6.41 5.83
C LEU A 100 0.81 5.91 6.60
N VAL A 101 1.75 5.31 5.91
CA VAL A 101 3.10 5.04 6.43
C VAL A 101 4.08 5.86 5.62
N VAL A 102 4.94 6.58 6.32
CA VAL A 102 6.04 7.36 5.72
C VAL A 102 7.35 7.01 6.43
N GLY A 103 8.44 6.94 5.70
CA GLY A 103 9.68 6.55 6.35
C GLY A 103 10.93 6.58 5.50
N THR A 104 11.97 6.12 6.14
CA THR A 104 13.26 5.70 5.59
C THR A 104 13.51 4.25 5.98
N PRO A 105 14.53 3.55 5.45
CA PRO A 105 14.81 2.16 5.85
C PRO A 105 15.04 1.96 7.35
N GLN A 106 15.43 3.02 8.07
CA GLN A 106 15.73 2.99 9.50
C GLN A 106 14.53 3.34 10.38
N LYS A 107 13.55 4.08 9.85
CA LYS A 107 12.45 4.62 10.65
C LYS A 107 11.18 4.71 9.83
N SER A 108 10.13 4.04 10.29
CA SER A 108 8.80 4.06 9.69
C SER A 108 7.79 4.66 10.66
N ILE A 109 7.00 5.59 10.19
CA ILE A 109 5.99 6.32 10.96
C ILE A 109 4.61 6.03 10.37
N TYR A 110 3.70 5.58 11.21
CA TYR A 110 2.31 5.31 10.86
C TYR A 110 1.38 6.37 11.42
N ILE A 111 0.41 6.78 10.61
CA ILE A 111 -0.74 7.59 11.02
C ILE A 111 -2.02 7.11 10.37
N SER A 112 -3.15 7.34 11.04
CA SER A 112 -4.49 7.14 10.48
C SER A 112 -5.42 8.23 11.02
N ASN A 113 -6.28 8.79 10.18
CA ASN A 113 -7.32 9.70 10.63
C ASN A 113 -8.55 8.96 11.21
N ARG A 114 -8.42 7.66 11.45
CA ARG A 114 -9.40 6.81 12.15
C ARG A 114 -8.81 6.14 13.39
N SER A 115 -7.55 6.41 13.71
CA SER A 115 -6.96 6.00 14.98
C SER A 115 -7.47 6.89 16.11
N HIS A 116 -7.60 6.30 17.32
CA HIS A 116 -7.80 7.05 18.56
C HIS A 116 -6.50 7.69 19.06
N GLN A 117 -5.37 7.32 18.49
CA GLN A 117 -4.08 7.94 18.79
C GLN A 117 -4.01 9.33 18.15
N THR A 118 -3.66 10.31 18.95
CA THR A 118 -3.53 11.72 18.54
C THR A 118 -2.14 12.05 18.00
N GLU A 119 -1.20 11.12 18.12
CA GLU A 119 0.20 11.27 17.73
C GLU A 119 0.60 10.18 16.71
N PRO A 120 1.58 10.48 15.83
CA PRO A 120 2.16 9.48 14.94
C PRO A 120 2.82 8.34 15.72
N ALA A 121 2.64 7.11 15.26
CA ALA A 121 3.26 5.93 15.85
C ALA A 121 4.53 5.55 15.09
N GLU A 122 5.65 5.41 15.76
CA GLU A 122 6.85 4.79 15.21
C GLU A 122 6.66 3.27 15.18
N LEU A 123 6.73 2.67 13.99
CA LEU A 123 6.64 1.22 13.84
C LEU A 123 7.92 0.56 14.38
N GLN A 124 7.74 -0.38 15.29
CA GLN A 124 8.86 -1.16 15.81
C GLN A 124 9.34 -2.18 14.77
N PRO A 125 10.60 -2.63 14.83
CA PRO A 125 11.08 -3.72 13.98
C PRO A 125 10.20 -4.97 14.12
N GLY A 126 9.84 -5.57 12.99
CA GLY A 126 8.97 -6.74 12.93
C GLY A 126 8.10 -6.73 11.69
N SER A 127 7.23 -7.73 11.58
CA SER A 127 6.25 -7.84 10.50
C SER A 127 4.98 -7.09 10.88
N HIS A 128 4.60 -6.13 10.05
CA HIS A 128 3.36 -5.38 10.16
C HIS A 128 2.47 -5.63 8.96
N VAL A 129 1.16 -5.71 9.18
CA VAL A 129 0.18 -5.80 8.09
C VAL A 129 -0.82 -4.66 8.13
N LEU A 130 -1.08 -4.10 6.96
CA LEU A 130 -2.00 -3.00 6.79
C LEU A 130 -2.97 -3.28 5.64
N SER A 131 -4.23 -3.36 5.97
CA SER A 131 -5.30 -3.46 4.99
C SER A 131 -6.19 -2.20 5.02
N ASN A 132 -7.50 -2.38 4.96
CA ASN A 132 -8.47 -1.27 4.96
C ASN A 132 -9.02 -0.97 6.37
N HIS A 133 -8.26 -1.25 7.40
CA HIS A 133 -8.51 -0.94 8.81
C HIS A 133 -7.20 -0.45 9.45
N LEU A 134 -7.15 -0.30 10.77
CA LEU A 134 -5.92 0.10 11.46
C LEU A 134 -4.79 -0.92 11.28
N MET A 135 -3.55 -0.46 11.46
CA MET A 135 -2.35 -1.31 11.42
C MET A 135 -2.54 -2.54 12.32
N ASP A 136 -2.08 -3.67 11.82
CA ASP A 136 -2.10 -4.96 12.52
C ASP A 136 -3.50 -5.46 12.96
N THR A 137 -4.57 -4.93 12.36
CA THR A 137 -5.90 -5.50 12.56
C THR A 137 -5.96 -6.92 11.98
N PRO A 138 -6.34 -7.94 12.77
CA PRO A 138 -6.22 -9.35 12.39
C PRO A 138 -7.33 -9.80 11.43
N TRP A 139 -7.43 -9.12 10.30
CA TRP A 139 -8.33 -9.57 9.24
C TRP A 139 -7.76 -10.83 8.56
N PRO A 140 -8.59 -11.80 8.15
CA PRO A 140 -8.13 -13.06 7.57
C PRO A 140 -7.11 -12.89 6.45
N LYS A 141 -7.34 -11.96 5.51
CA LYS A 141 -6.40 -11.70 4.41
C LYS A 141 -5.05 -11.15 4.89
N ALA A 142 -5.06 -10.32 5.93
CA ALA A 142 -3.85 -9.74 6.50
C ALA A 142 -2.99 -10.81 7.18
N GLU A 143 -3.60 -11.64 8.02
CA GLU A 143 -2.92 -12.74 8.71
C GLU A 143 -2.38 -13.81 7.74
N ARG A 144 -3.13 -14.09 6.67
CA ARG A 144 -2.66 -15.02 5.62
C ARG A 144 -1.40 -14.51 4.93
N LEU A 145 -1.40 -13.23 4.51
CA LEU A 145 -0.23 -12.62 3.88
C LEU A 145 0.94 -12.55 4.85
N ARG A 146 0.73 -12.12 6.10
CA ARG A 146 1.77 -12.09 7.14
C ARG A 146 2.44 -13.46 7.25
N LYS A 147 1.65 -14.51 7.51
CA LYS A 147 2.16 -15.87 7.69
C LYS A 147 2.93 -16.39 6.47
N ALA A 148 2.44 -16.09 5.26
CA ALA A 148 3.09 -16.53 4.03
C ALA A 148 4.40 -15.77 3.78
N LEU A 149 4.41 -14.45 3.99
CA LEU A 149 5.59 -13.62 3.76
C LEU A 149 6.67 -13.80 4.85
N ASP A 150 6.28 -14.09 6.10
CA ASP A 150 7.23 -14.39 7.18
C ASP A 150 8.06 -15.66 6.92
N SER A 151 7.62 -16.52 5.99
CA SER A 151 8.38 -17.72 5.57
C SER A 151 9.41 -17.45 4.47
N ILE A 152 9.47 -16.23 3.92
CA ILE A 152 10.39 -15.86 2.84
C ILE A 152 11.76 -15.48 3.42
N GLU A 153 12.81 -16.07 2.85
CA GLU A 153 14.20 -15.73 3.18
C GLU A 153 14.63 -14.48 2.40
N LEU A 154 14.63 -13.32 3.06
CA LEU A 154 14.88 -12.02 2.42
C LEU A 154 16.33 -11.83 1.92
N ASP A 155 17.29 -12.64 2.37
CA ASP A 155 18.69 -12.56 1.92
C ASP A 155 18.85 -12.93 0.43
N PHE A 156 17.92 -13.71 -0.14
CA PHE A 156 17.87 -14.11 -1.54
C PHE A 156 16.72 -13.47 -2.30
N LEU A 157 16.38 -12.24 -1.97
CA LEU A 157 15.17 -11.56 -2.44
C LEU A 157 14.98 -11.53 -3.98
N PRO A 158 16.02 -11.26 -4.82
CA PRO A 158 15.83 -11.27 -6.27
C PRO A 158 15.29 -12.61 -6.80
N ASP A 159 15.74 -13.72 -6.24
CA ASP A 159 15.33 -15.07 -6.62
C ASP A 159 13.95 -15.43 -6.04
N GLN A 160 13.54 -14.78 -4.97
CA GLN A 160 12.24 -14.98 -4.32
C GLN A 160 11.10 -14.14 -4.93
N LEU A 161 11.39 -13.19 -5.82
CA LEU A 161 10.36 -12.33 -6.41
C LEU A 161 9.16 -13.10 -6.98
N PRO A 162 9.34 -14.19 -7.76
CA PRO A 162 8.20 -14.97 -8.27
C PRO A 162 7.32 -15.52 -7.14
N ALA A 163 7.92 -16.10 -6.11
CA ALA A 163 7.19 -16.66 -4.97
C ALA A 163 6.44 -15.57 -4.18
N ILE A 164 7.03 -14.38 -4.02
CA ILE A 164 6.37 -13.26 -3.35
C ILE A 164 5.19 -12.76 -4.17
N PHE A 165 5.30 -12.64 -5.50
CA PHE A 165 4.17 -12.29 -6.36
C PHE A 165 3.07 -13.35 -6.32
N ASP A 166 3.41 -14.64 -6.24
CA ASP A 166 2.43 -15.71 -6.09
C ASP A 166 1.67 -15.62 -4.75
N ILE A 167 2.37 -15.29 -3.66
CA ILE A 167 1.75 -15.01 -2.35
C ILE A 167 0.79 -13.83 -2.45
N LEU A 168 1.20 -12.72 -3.09
CA LEU A 168 0.35 -11.54 -3.27
C LEU A 168 -0.88 -11.82 -4.16
N ARG A 169 -0.83 -12.86 -4.99
CA ARG A 169 -1.95 -13.30 -5.85
C ARG A 169 -2.89 -14.31 -5.18
N ASP A 170 -2.79 -14.52 -3.87
CA ASP A 170 -3.75 -15.35 -3.12
C ASP A 170 -5.16 -14.76 -3.23
N ASN A 171 -6.04 -15.42 -3.99
CA ASN A 171 -7.42 -15.03 -4.18
C ASN A 171 -8.41 -15.76 -3.25
N THR A 172 -7.90 -16.44 -2.22
CA THR A 172 -8.72 -17.18 -1.25
C THR A 172 -9.55 -16.22 -0.41
N ARG A 173 -10.85 -16.38 -0.46
CA ARG A 173 -11.81 -15.64 0.37
C ARG A 173 -11.88 -16.20 1.77
N ALA A 174 -12.19 -15.36 2.75
CA ALA A 174 -12.44 -15.79 4.11
C ALA A 174 -13.82 -16.47 4.24
N PRO A 175 -13.97 -17.39 5.19
CA PRO A 175 -15.28 -17.90 5.60
C PRO A 175 -16.18 -16.77 6.12
N ASP A 176 -17.48 -16.89 5.94
CA ASP A 176 -18.45 -15.86 6.34
C ASP A 176 -18.34 -15.45 7.82
N ASN A 177 -18.07 -16.42 8.70
CA ASN A 177 -17.95 -16.17 10.14
C ASN A 177 -16.72 -15.34 10.53
N ASP A 178 -15.73 -15.25 9.64
CA ASP A 178 -14.48 -14.52 9.86
C ASP A 178 -14.49 -13.15 9.14
N LEU A 179 -15.57 -12.83 8.41
CA LEU A 179 -15.68 -11.57 7.69
C LEU A 179 -15.86 -10.39 8.66
N PRO A 180 -15.18 -9.27 8.42
CA PRO A 180 -15.43 -8.06 9.18
C PRO A 180 -16.84 -7.52 8.87
N ASN A 181 -17.45 -6.85 9.84
CA ASN A 181 -18.66 -6.08 9.63
C ASN A 181 -18.28 -4.60 9.46
N THR A 182 -18.14 -4.15 8.21
CA THR A 182 -17.77 -2.75 7.91
C THR A 182 -18.93 -1.95 7.33
N GLY A 183 -20.16 -2.50 7.38
CA GLY A 183 -21.36 -1.88 6.84
C GLY A 183 -21.60 -2.16 5.35
N LEU A 184 -20.73 -2.96 4.72
CA LEU A 184 -20.95 -3.44 3.35
C LEU A 184 -21.90 -4.63 3.32
N SER A 185 -22.47 -4.92 2.14
CA SER A 185 -23.21 -6.17 1.94
C SER A 185 -22.30 -7.39 2.12
N LEU A 186 -22.86 -8.52 2.55
CA LEU A 186 -22.13 -9.77 2.72
C LEU A 186 -21.36 -10.18 1.46
N GLU A 187 -21.96 -10.01 0.29
CA GLU A 187 -21.31 -10.28 -1.00
C GLU A 187 -20.04 -9.42 -1.20
N ARG A 188 -20.12 -8.14 -0.85
CA ARG A 188 -18.97 -7.23 -0.90
C ARG A 188 -17.91 -7.60 0.12
N GLU A 189 -18.29 -7.93 1.36
CA GLU A 189 -17.32 -8.40 2.37
C GLU A 189 -16.60 -9.67 1.92
N ARG A 190 -17.33 -10.65 1.34
CA ARG A 190 -16.72 -11.86 0.74
C ARG A 190 -15.72 -11.51 -0.35
N LEU A 191 -16.10 -10.62 -1.29
CA LEU A 191 -15.24 -10.21 -2.39
C LEU A 191 -13.94 -9.56 -1.89
N LEU A 192 -14.06 -8.65 -0.93
CA LEU A 192 -12.95 -7.86 -0.40
C LEU A 192 -12.12 -8.60 0.67
N SER A 193 -12.47 -9.84 0.98
CA SER A 193 -11.79 -10.66 2.00
C SER A 193 -10.55 -11.39 1.49
N SER A 194 -10.35 -11.49 0.18
CA SER A 194 -9.14 -12.06 -0.41
C SER A 194 -8.01 -11.02 -0.49
N PRO A 195 -6.75 -11.44 -0.41
CA PRO A 195 -5.58 -10.59 -0.70
C PRO A 195 -5.56 -10.09 -2.14
N PHE A 196 -5.91 -10.94 -3.10
CA PHE A 196 -5.98 -10.63 -4.52
C PHE A 196 -7.44 -10.68 -4.99
N ILE A 197 -7.92 -9.59 -5.57
CA ILE A 197 -9.33 -9.43 -5.93
C ILE A 197 -9.50 -9.47 -7.44
N VAL A 198 -10.41 -10.32 -7.90
CA VAL A 198 -10.85 -10.39 -9.30
C VAL A 198 -12.36 -10.26 -9.34
N SER A 199 -12.86 -9.19 -9.97
CA SER A 199 -14.28 -9.00 -10.25
C SER A 199 -14.47 -8.07 -11.47
N PRO A 200 -15.68 -7.98 -12.06
CA PRO A 200 -15.88 -7.25 -13.31
C PRO A 200 -15.49 -5.78 -13.28
N ASP A 201 -15.78 -5.08 -12.18
CA ASP A 201 -15.61 -3.63 -12.09
C ASP A 201 -14.46 -3.19 -11.20
N TYR A 202 -14.01 -4.06 -10.28
CA TYR A 202 -13.06 -3.76 -9.22
C TYR A 202 -12.10 -4.93 -9.01
N GLY A 203 -10.82 -4.66 -8.79
CA GLY A 203 -9.87 -5.74 -8.51
C GLY A 203 -8.46 -5.24 -8.27
N THR A 204 -7.56 -6.19 -8.05
CA THR A 204 -6.13 -5.90 -7.88
C THR A 204 -5.54 -5.47 -9.22
N ARG A 205 -4.99 -4.25 -9.25
CA ARG A 205 -4.44 -3.59 -10.44
C ARG A 205 -2.95 -3.81 -10.58
N CYS A 206 -2.26 -3.83 -9.46
CA CYS A 206 -0.83 -4.15 -9.41
C CYS A 206 -0.45 -4.71 -8.04
N SER A 207 0.68 -5.43 -8.03
CA SER A 207 1.41 -5.83 -6.84
C SER A 207 2.78 -5.20 -6.87
N THR A 208 3.21 -4.59 -5.78
CA THR A 208 4.48 -3.87 -5.68
C THR A 208 5.33 -4.45 -4.55
N ILE A 209 6.60 -4.68 -4.84
CA ILE A 209 7.62 -5.11 -3.88
C ILE A 209 8.69 -4.04 -3.81
N ILE A 210 9.00 -3.57 -2.60
CA ILE A 210 10.15 -2.69 -2.34
C ILE A 210 11.02 -3.37 -1.29
N ALA A 211 12.30 -3.48 -1.56
CA ALA A 211 13.26 -4.00 -0.61
C ALA A 211 14.50 -3.12 -0.58
N VAL A 212 14.90 -2.73 0.62
CA VAL A 212 16.13 -1.98 0.84
C VAL A 212 17.04 -2.83 1.73
N HIS A 213 18.13 -3.29 1.15
CA HIS A 213 19.15 -4.07 1.85
C HIS A 213 19.92 -3.16 2.83
N LYS A 214 20.54 -3.75 3.83
CA LYS A 214 21.38 -3.02 4.81
C LYS A 214 22.57 -2.29 4.19
N SER A 215 23.02 -2.68 3.00
CA SER A 215 24.03 -1.96 2.21
C SER A 215 23.52 -0.67 1.57
N GLY A 216 22.19 -0.46 1.57
CA GLY A 216 21.52 0.64 0.87
C GLY A 216 21.02 0.27 -0.54
N GLN A 217 21.42 -0.88 -1.08
CA GLN A 217 20.91 -1.34 -2.37
C GLN A 217 19.40 -1.51 -2.30
N THR A 218 18.71 -0.94 -3.25
CA THR A 218 17.25 -0.93 -3.31
C THR A 218 16.76 -1.69 -4.54
N LEU A 219 15.79 -2.56 -4.33
CA LEU A 219 15.00 -3.22 -5.35
C LEU A 219 13.57 -2.71 -5.30
N PHE A 220 13.06 -2.26 -6.42
CA PHE A 220 11.64 -1.97 -6.64
C PHE A 220 11.12 -2.86 -7.77
N SER A 221 10.03 -3.58 -7.56
CA SER A 221 9.41 -4.38 -8.62
C SER A 221 7.89 -4.26 -8.54
N GLU A 222 7.26 -3.96 -9.67
CA GLU A 222 5.79 -3.89 -9.78
C GLU A 222 5.30 -4.79 -10.92
N MET A 223 4.34 -5.67 -10.61
CA MET A 223 3.58 -6.48 -11.55
C MET A 223 2.21 -5.84 -11.76
N THR A 224 1.81 -5.61 -13.02
CA THR A 224 0.47 -5.12 -13.36
C THR A 224 -0.43 -6.23 -13.86
N TYR A 225 -1.75 -6.07 -13.70
CA TYR A 225 -2.73 -7.10 -14.04
C TYR A 225 -3.87 -6.58 -14.92
N THR A 226 -4.44 -7.50 -15.73
CA THR A 226 -5.72 -7.29 -16.42
C THR A 226 -6.88 -7.30 -15.42
N SER A 227 -8.09 -6.95 -15.87
CA SER A 227 -9.32 -7.11 -15.08
C SER A 227 -9.63 -8.58 -14.71
N MET A 228 -9.04 -9.54 -15.42
CA MET A 228 -9.16 -10.97 -15.14
C MET A 228 -8.06 -11.49 -14.19
N GLY A 229 -7.18 -10.62 -13.68
CA GLY A 229 -6.09 -10.99 -12.78
C GLY A 229 -4.87 -11.63 -13.48
N GLU A 230 -4.79 -11.54 -14.81
CA GLU A 230 -3.66 -12.03 -15.57
C GLU A 230 -2.51 -11.01 -15.52
N ALA A 231 -1.27 -11.47 -15.34
CA ALA A 231 -0.09 -10.61 -15.35
C ALA A 231 0.13 -10.04 -16.78
N VAL A 232 0.33 -8.73 -16.87
CA VAL A 232 0.54 -8.00 -18.14
C VAL A 232 1.99 -7.60 -18.30
N SER A 233 2.57 -6.97 -17.29
CA SER A 233 3.94 -6.46 -17.33
C SER A 233 4.56 -6.46 -15.95
N GLN A 234 5.89 -6.56 -15.92
CA GLN A 234 6.67 -6.36 -14.71
C GLN A 234 7.72 -5.28 -14.96
N ASN A 235 7.69 -4.23 -14.15
CA ASN A 235 8.71 -3.20 -14.12
C ASN A 235 9.63 -3.46 -12.93
N LYS A 236 10.95 -3.45 -13.15
CA LYS A 236 11.97 -3.70 -12.13
C LYS A 236 13.03 -2.60 -12.18
N PHE A 237 13.38 -2.06 -11.02
CA PHE A 237 14.39 -1.03 -10.85
C PHE A 237 15.32 -1.43 -9.71
N GLU A 238 16.61 -1.23 -9.91
CA GLU A 238 17.65 -1.46 -8.89
C GLU A 238 18.55 -0.23 -8.82
N PHE A 239 18.87 0.25 -7.64
CA PHE A 239 19.69 1.44 -7.42
C PHE A 239 20.32 1.47 -6.03
#